data_8ee438faba6f6e29c9f0017ce680c963
#
_entry.id   8ee438faba6f6e29c9f0017ce680c963
#
_cell.length_a   1.000
_cell.length_b   1.000
_cell.length_c   1.000
_cell.angle_alpha   90.00
_cell.angle_beta   90.00
_cell.angle_gamma   90.00
#
_symmetry.space_group_name_H-M   'P 1'
#
loop_
_entity.id
_entity.type
_entity.pdbx_description
1 polymer ?
#
loop_
_entity_poly.entity_id
_entity_poly.type
_entity_poly.pdbx_seq_one_letter_code
_entity_poly.pdbx_strand_id
1 'polypeptide(L)'
;LCVIIKKYNLFYIGVDYVAIKRERKIIGSADRGIALTVLTDSKFKTDSYIIHFITRLTEENASANAAIAFMLEDTYAKYPTITAFNTRLAELYGASVRGGISRFADSQTITMSASCIGDRFALEGEDISASVLELLCGCVFDPVSENGAFPEKQFALKKQELIDDIDADINDKRSYALKKAGKVIYENEPAGIPVKGERSDAEALTSEQVWKAYKELLRTARIEIFFVGRELPEKCEKLINDRFSAMDRGTVYSPSEKLSPLKPEVRYETERLDVLQSKMVMAYKTSIKSPAVRRVFTALFGGLPVSMLFMNVREKLSLCYYCAASFAEKSGVMFVDSGVESENIEPARKEIENQLALTAKGEFSDELLEQAKLAMVCALKGADDSPRNIADWYFSDCTKSEEDILSPEKLSELIEKVTKEQVMEFAASLKLDTVYVLTGKEN
;
A
#
# COMPACT_ATOMS: atom_id res chain seq x y z
N LEU A 1 -12.79 -9.59 -20.36
CA LEU A 1 -13.37 -10.95 -20.23
C LEU A 1 -14.74 -10.91 -19.57
N CYS A 2 -14.93 -10.26 -18.42
CA CYS A 2 -16.24 -10.17 -17.73
C CYS A 2 -17.36 -9.53 -18.58
N VAL A 3 -17.07 -8.55 -19.43
CA VAL A 3 -18.05 -7.91 -20.34
C VAL A 3 -18.52 -8.88 -21.42
N ILE A 4 -17.63 -9.73 -21.94
CA ILE A 4 -17.94 -10.75 -22.96
C ILE A 4 -18.83 -11.85 -22.35
N ILE A 5 -18.59 -12.24 -21.11
CA ILE A 5 -19.35 -13.31 -20.43
C ILE A 5 -20.82 -12.92 -20.23
N LYS A 6 -21.11 -11.66 -19.83
CA LYS A 6 -22.51 -11.20 -19.63
C LYS A 6 -23.29 -11.07 -20.95
N LYS A 7 -22.62 -10.71 -22.07
CA LYS A 7 -23.25 -10.52 -23.39
C LYS A 7 -23.66 -11.84 -24.09
N TYR A 8 -23.00 -12.95 -23.72
CA TYR A 8 -23.20 -14.26 -24.38
C TYR A 8 -23.85 -15.31 -23.49
N ASN A 9 -24.42 -14.94 -22.33
CA ASN A 9 -25.10 -15.89 -21.43
C ASN A 9 -24.27 -17.17 -21.18
N LEU A 10 -22.94 -17.05 -21.15
CA LEU A 10 -22.06 -18.16 -20.86
C LEU A 10 -22.29 -18.56 -19.40
N PHE A 11 -22.87 -19.75 -19.21
CA PHE A 11 -23.13 -20.37 -17.93
C PHE A 11 -21.87 -20.27 -17.07
N TYR A 12 -21.97 -19.54 -15.97
CA TYR A 12 -21.03 -19.67 -14.88
C TYR A 12 -21.12 -21.12 -14.42
N ILE A 13 -20.10 -21.92 -14.72
CA ILE A 13 -19.89 -23.16 -13.97
C ILE A 13 -19.66 -22.68 -12.54
N GLY A 14 -20.65 -22.90 -11.68
CA GLY A 14 -20.58 -22.52 -10.29
C GLY A 14 -19.41 -23.25 -9.65
N VAL A 15 -18.25 -22.63 -9.66
CA VAL A 15 -17.26 -22.89 -8.63
C VAL A 15 -17.86 -22.24 -7.40
N ASP A 16 -18.33 -23.07 -6.44
CA ASP A 16 -18.73 -22.57 -5.14
C ASP A 16 -17.58 -21.73 -4.61
N TYR A 17 -17.77 -20.40 -4.64
CA TYR A 17 -16.79 -19.47 -4.11
C TYR A 17 -16.84 -19.62 -2.59
N VAL A 18 -15.90 -20.37 -2.05
CA VAL A 18 -15.72 -20.48 -0.61
C VAL A 18 -15.00 -19.20 -0.17
N ALA A 19 -15.70 -18.35 0.56
CA ALA A 19 -15.10 -17.14 1.12
C ALA A 19 -13.91 -17.51 2.02
N ILE A 20 -12.85 -16.72 1.95
CA ILE A 20 -11.67 -16.88 2.82
C ILE A 20 -12.14 -16.85 4.29
N LYS A 21 -11.74 -17.87 5.04
CA LYS A 21 -11.97 -17.88 6.49
C LYS A 21 -10.99 -16.90 7.13
N ARG A 22 -11.53 -15.91 7.84
CA ARG A 22 -10.76 -14.91 8.60
C ARG A 22 -10.97 -15.09 10.09
N GLU A 23 -9.90 -15.13 10.83
CA GLU A 23 -9.88 -15.12 12.30
C GLU A 23 -8.87 -14.07 12.78
N ARG A 24 -9.24 -13.26 13.77
CA ARG A 24 -8.36 -12.25 14.37
C ARG A 24 -8.21 -12.52 15.87
N LYS A 25 -6.98 -12.57 16.34
CA LYS A 25 -6.60 -12.85 17.74
C LYS A 25 -5.71 -11.71 18.26
N ILE A 26 -5.95 -11.27 19.50
CA ILE A 26 -5.03 -10.36 20.20
C ILE A 26 -3.99 -11.20 20.91
N ILE A 27 -2.70 -10.86 20.75
CA ILE A 27 -1.60 -11.53 21.43
C ILE A 27 -1.30 -10.80 22.75
N GLY A 28 -1.50 -11.50 23.87
CA GLY A 28 -1.42 -10.91 25.19
C GLY A 28 -2.65 -10.04 25.50
N SER A 29 -2.45 -8.88 26.08
CA SER A 29 -3.51 -7.91 26.39
C SER A 29 -3.65 -6.86 25.27
N ALA A 30 -4.83 -6.23 25.14
CA ALA A 30 -5.13 -5.29 24.05
C ALA A 30 -4.22 -4.05 24.03
N ASP A 31 -3.78 -3.60 25.19
CA ASP A 31 -2.86 -2.47 25.35
C ASP A 31 -1.46 -2.72 24.80
N ARG A 32 -1.09 -3.99 24.58
CA ARG A 32 0.18 -4.35 23.92
C ARG A 32 0.19 -4.03 22.42
N GLY A 33 -0.97 -3.83 21.81
CA GLY A 33 -1.10 -3.45 20.40
C GLY A 33 -0.57 -4.48 19.43
N ILE A 34 -0.74 -5.78 19.73
CA ILE A 34 -0.28 -6.88 18.88
C ILE A 34 -1.48 -7.75 18.51
N ALA A 35 -1.71 -7.96 17.21
CA ALA A 35 -2.78 -8.82 16.72
C ALA A 35 -2.28 -9.77 15.63
N LEU A 36 -2.84 -10.97 15.61
CA LEU A 36 -2.66 -11.99 14.57
C LEU A 36 -3.96 -12.14 13.80
N THR A 37 -3.91 -11.92 12.50
CA THR A 37 -5.01 -12.22 11.56
C THR A 37 -4.64 -13.46 10.75
N VAL A 38 -5.46 -14.47 10.82
CA VAL A 38 -5.32 -15.75 10.10
C VAL A 38 -6.32 -15.78 8.96
N LEU A 39 -5.82 -15.90 7.74
CA LEU A 39 -6.61 -15.95 6.50
C LEU A 39 -6.37 -17.31 5.84
N THR A 40 -7.39 -18.15 5.78
CA THR A 40 -7.24 -19.52 5.28
C THR A 40 -8.19 -19.86 4.15
N ASP A 41 -7.63 -20.55 3.14
CA ASP A 41 -8.36 -21.13 2.03
C ASP A 41 -7.57 -22.32 1.47
N SER A 42 -8.29 -23.38 1.10
CA SER A 42 -7.72 -24.59 0.50
C SER A 42 -7.01 -24.37 -0.84
N LYS A 43 -7.32 -23.27 -1.55
CA LYS A 43 -6.69 -22.89 -2.82
C LYS A 43 -5.23 -22.50 -2.68
N PHE A 44 -4.80 -21.99 -1.53
CA PHE A 44 -3.42 -21.56 -1.31
C PHE A 44 -2.46 -22.75 -1.28
N LYS A 45 -1.40 -22.63 -2.06
CA LYS A 45 -0.31 -23.62 -2.13
C LYS A 45 0.90 -23.17 -1.33
N THR A 46 0.95 -21.90 -0.97
CA THR A 46 2.02 -21.28 -0.19
C THR A 46 1.49 -20.80 1.15
N ASP A 47 2.39 -20.77 2.13
CA ASP A 47 2.19 -20.11 3.41
C ASP A 47 2.93 -18.79 3.39
N SER A 48 2.24 -17.72 3.80
CA SER A 48 2.79 -16.37 3.85
C SER A 48 2.61 -15.78 5.24
N TYR A 49 3.68 -15.26 5.80
CA TYR A 49 3.75 -14.55 7.08
C TYR A 49 4.12 -13.11 6.82
N ILE A 50 3.33 -12.17 7.33
CA ILE A 50 3.56 -10.74 7.14
C ILE A 50 3.44 -10.05 8.51
N ILE A 51 4.44 -9.28 8.90
CA ILE A 51 4.49 -8.54 10.15
C ILE A 51 4.60 -7.06 9.79
N HIS A 52 3.58 -6.30 10.12
CA HIS A 52 3.56 -4.85 9.95
C HIS A 52 3.82 -4.17 11.28
N PHE A 53 4.83 -3.32 11.34
CA PHE A 53 5.11 -2.42 12.44
C PHE A 53 4.66 -1.02 12.04
N ILE A 54 3.53 -0.56 12.60
CA ILE A 54 2.97 0.76 12.32
C ILE A 54 3.50 1.71 13.40
N THR A 55 4.19 2.76 12.97
CA THR A 55 4.80 3.74 13.88
C THR A 55 4.55 5.16 13.40
N ARG A 56 4.78 6.13 14.29
CA ARG A 56 4.68 7.55 13.96
C ARG A 56 5.66 7.90 12.84
N LEU A 57 5.21 8.69 11.88
CA LEU A 57 6.05 9.27 10.84
C LEU A 57 6.36 10.73 11.18
N THR A 58 7.63 11.05 11.30
CA THR A 58 8.17 12.41 11.44
C THR A 58 9.41 12.56 10.56
N GLU A 59 9.80 13.78 10.26
CA GLU A 59 11.02 14.04 9.47
C GLU A 59 12.25 13.44 10.15
N GLU A 60 12.33 13.52 11.48
CA GLU A 60 13.50 13.04 12.25
C GLU A 60 13.64 11.51 12.27
N ASN A 61 12.52 10.76 12.16
CA ASN A 61 12.58 9.30 12.29
C ASN A 61 12.42 8.53 10.98
N ALA A 62 11.96 9.17 9.90
CA ALA A 62 11.60 8.52 8.65
C ALA A 62 12.74 7.69 8.06
N SER A 63 13.95 8.26 7.93
CA SER A 63 15.10 7.56 7.36
C SER A 63 15.65 6.45 8.28
N ALA A 64 15.70 6.69 9.59
CA ALA A 64 16.17 5.69 10.54
C ALA A 64 15.24 4.46 10.58
N ASN A 65 13.93 4.69 10.61
CA ASN A 65 12.95 3.61 10.56
C ASN A 65 12.97 2.88 9.20
N ALA A 66 13.16 3.61 8.09
CA ALA A 66 13.29 2.98 6.78
C ALA A 66 14.50 2.06 6.69
N ALA A 67 15.64 2.48 7.24
CA ALA A 67 16.87 1.67 7.28
C ALA A 67 16.67 0.32 8.02
N ILE A 68 15.76 0.25 9.00
CA ILE A 68 15.47 -1.00 9.74
C ILE A 68 15.04 -2.12 8.76
N ALA A 69 14.17 -1.82 7.78
CA ALA A 69 13.70 -2.83 6.84
C ALA A 69 14.86 -3.47 6.05
N PHE A 70 15.83 -2.65 5.61
CA PHE A 70 17.02 -3.11 4.91
C PHE A 70 17.97 -3.90 5.84
N MET A 71 18.06 -3.52 7.12
CA MET A 71 18.92 -4.21 8.07
C MET A 71 18.42 -5.59 8.48
N LEU A 72 17.10 -5.83 8.42
CA LEU A 72 16.45 -7.05 8.93
C LEU A 72 16.18 -8.11 7.86
N GLU A 73 16.35 -7.85 6.57
CA GLU A 73 15.77 -8.69 5.52
C GLU A 73 16.58 -9.92 5.11
N ASP A 74 17.90 -9.96 5.37
CA ASP A 74 18.79 -10.95 4.73
C ASP A 74 19.88 -11.54 5.65
N THR A 75 19.84 -11.22 6.94
CA THR A 75 20.76 -11.79 7.95
C THR A 75 20.14 -11.75 9.35
N TYR A 76 20.55 -12.69 10.19
CA TYR A 76 20.35 -12.63 11.66
C TYR A 76 21.39 -13.45 12.39
N ALA A 77 21.40 -13.44 13.73
CA ALA A 77 22.48 -14.00 14.55
C ALA A 77 22.89 -15.45 14.20
N LYS A 78 21.90 -16.31 13.85
CA LYS A 78 22.18 -17.72 13.45
C LYS A 78 22.73 -17.84 12.02
N TYR A 79 22.34 -16.94 11.11
CA TYR A 79 22.84 -16.87 9.73
C TYR A 79 23.37 -15.44 9.47
N PRO A 80 24.58 -15.13 9.94
CA PRO A 80 25.08 -13.75 10.01
C PRO A 80 25.61 -13.21 8.69
N THR A 81 25.57 -14.00 7.61
CA THR A 81 25.98 -13.57 6.28
C THR A 81 24.87 -13.80 5.26
N ILE A 82 24.76 -12.91 4.28
CA ILE A 82 23.79 -13.00 3.16
C ILE A 82 23.88 -14.37 2.47
N THR A 83 25.12 -14.89 2.28
CA THR A 83 25.31 -16.21 1.66
C THR A 83 24.71 -17.33 2.52
N ALA A 84 24.99 -17.37 3.82
CA ALA A 84 24.45 -18.41 4.71
C ALA A 84 22.93 -18.35 4.81
N PHE A 85 22.38 -17.14 4.86
CA PHE A 85 20.94 -16.92 4.90
C PHE A 85 20.25 -17.37 3.60
N ASN A 86 20.77 -16.96 2.44
CA ASN A 86 20.24 -17.35 1.15
C ASN A 86 20.40 -18.86 0.87
N THR A 87 21.50 -19.49 1.32
CA THR A 87 21.65 -20.95 1.26
C THR A 87 20.52 -21.62 2.06
N ARG A 88 20.22 -21.13 3.26
CA ARG A 88 19.13 -21.68 4.06
C ARG A 88 17.76 -21.49 3.39
N LEU A 89 17.49 -20.34 2.78
CA LEU A 89 16.25 -20.12 2.00
C LEU A 89 16.15 -21.08 0.81
N ALA A 90 17.26 -21.35 0.12
CA ALA A 90 17.30 -22.32 -0.99
C ALA A 90 17.01 -23.75 -0.51
N GLU A 91 17.57 -24.17 0.63
CA GLU A 91 17.26 -25.46 1.27
C GLU A 91 15.79 -25.58 1.67
N LEU A 92 15.11 -24.46 1.93
CA LEU A 92 13.68 -24.38 2.22
C LEU A 92 12.85 -24.16 0.94
N TYR A 93 13.21 -24.84 -0.13
CA TYR A 93 12.50 -24.85 -1.42
C TYR A 93 12.38 -23.46 -2.07
N GLY A 94 13.37 -22.61 -1.87
CA GLY A 94 13.37 -21.26 -2.41
C GLY A 94 12.42 -20.32 -1.67
N ALA A 95 12.26 -20.51 -0.37
CA ALA A 95 11.52 -19.57 0.48
C ALA A 95 12.11 -18.17 0.37
N SER A 96 11.33 -17.18 0.72
CA SER A 96 11.75 -15.76 0.68
C SER A 96 11.49 -15.06 2.00
N VAL A 97 12.40 -14.16 2.38
CA VAL A 97 12.20 -13.16 3.44
C VAL A 97 12.47 -11.79 2.82
N ARG A 98 11.64 -10.80 3.12
CA ARG A 98 11.74 -9.45 2.54
C ARG A 98 11.39 -8.39 3.56
N GLY A 99 12.13 -7.29 3.53
CA GLY A 99 11.81 -6.03 4.18
C GLY A 99 10.99 -5.12 3.25
N GLY A 100 10.26 -4.18 3.82
CA GLY A 100 9.52 -3.19 3.05
C GLY A 100 9.11 -1.99 3.89
N ILE A 101 8.93 -0.86 3.22
CA ILE A 101 8.50 0.39 3.84
C ILE A 101 7.28 0.90 3.07
N SER A 102 6.25 1.29 3.80
CA SER A 102 5.04 1.84 3.20
C SER A 102 4.40 2.90 4.12
N ARG A 103 3.33 3.48 3.64
CA ARG A 103 2.50 4.41 4.40
C ARG A 103 1.19 3.75 4.82
N PHE A 104 0.81 3.98 6.05
CA PHE A 104 -0.53 3.68 6.56
C PHE A 104 -1.13 4.96 7.13
N ALA A 105 -2.10 5.58 6.43
CA ALA A 105 -2.60 6.90 6.79
C ALA A 105 -1.47 7.93 7.01
N ASP A 106 -1.38 8.51 8.20
CA ASP A 106 -0.33 9.47 8.62
C ASP A 106 0.89 8.77 9.24
N SER A 107 0.98 7.45 9.09
CA SER A 107 1.98 6.63 9.78
C SER A 107 2.96 6.00 8.80
N GLN A 108 4.12 5.65 9.28
CA GLN A 108 5.07 4.79 8.58
C GLN A 108 4.85 3.33 8.99
N THR A 109 4.95 2.44 8.03
CA THR A 109 4.88 0.99 8.26
C THR A 109 6.17 0.35 7.79
N ILE A 110 6.84 -0.34 8.70
CA ILE A 110 7.92 -1.26 8.40
C ILE A 110 7.32 -2.65 8.33
N THR A 111 7.55 -3.34 7.22
CA THR A 111 6.97 -4.67 6.98
C THR A 111 8.09 -5.69 6.85
N MET A 112 7.99 -6.77 7.61
CA MET A 112 8.79 -7.97 7.40
C MET A 112 7.88 -9.09 6.93
N SER A 113 8.24 -9.78 5.87
CA SER A 113 7.41 -10.83 5.30
C SER A 113 8.23 -12.05 4.88
N ALA A 114 7.62 -13.21 5.00
CA ALA A 114 8.20 -14.46 4.51
C ALA A 114 7.15 -15.26 3.76
N SER A 115 7.59 -16.03 2.76
CA SER A 115 6.71 -16.92 2.01
C SER A 115 7.45 -18.22 1.65
N CYS A 116 6.74 -19.33 1.74
CA CYS A 116 7.23 -20.66 1.38
C CYS A 116 6.11 -21.51 0.76
N ILE A 117 6.46 -22.64 0.21
CA ILE A 117 5.48 -23.67 -0.13
C ILE A 117 4.89 -24.29 1.17
N GLY A 118 3.62 -24.71 1.13
CA GLY A 118 3.03 -25.38 2.29
C GLY A 118 3.67 -26.74 2.55
N ASP A 119 3.74 -27.17 3.82
CA ASP A 119 4.43 -28.38 4.29
C ASP A 119 4.01 -29.65 3.54
N ARG A 120 2.76 -29.71 3.03
CA ARG A 120 2.27 -30.85 2.22
C ARG A 120 3.01 -31.07 0.91
N PHE A 121 3.84 -30.11 0.47
CA PHE A 121 4.67 -30.20 -0.72
C PHE A 121 6.13 -30.52 -0.41
N ALA A 122 6.49 -30.69 0.87
CA ALA A 122 7.79 -31.13 1.29
C ALA A 122 8.07 -32.56 0.77
N LEU A 123 9.27 -32.81 0.27
CA LEU A 123 9.63 -34.10 -0.32
C LEU A 123 9.92 -35.16 0.76
N GLU A 124 10.46 -34.74 1.90
CA GLU A 124 10.87 -35.60 3.01
C GLU A 124 10.03 -35.36 4.29
N GLY A 125 8.94 -34.58 4.17
CA GLY A 125 8.04 -34.27 5.30
C GLY A 125 8.59 -33.23 6.26
N GLU A 126 9.41 -32.31 5.75
CA GLU A 126 10.00 -31.23 6.54
C GLU A 126 8.94 -30.19 6.98
N ASP A 127 9.11 -29.63 8.15
CA ASP A 127 8.32 -28.49 8.66
C ASP A 127 8.83 -27.19 8.01
N ILE A 128 8.51 -26.96 6.73
CA ILE A 128 9.01 -25.81 5.95
C ILE A 128 8.44 -24.50 6.53
N SER A 129 7.13 -24.47 6.75
CA SER A 129 6.39 -23.30 7.25
C SER A 129 6.94 -22.83 8.60
N ALA A 130 7.18 -23.74 9.55
CA ALA A 130 7.77 -23.42 10.85
C ALA A 130 9.21 -22.93 10.70
N SER A 131 10.02 -23.59 9.86
CA SER A 131 11.42 -23.19 9.62
C SER A 131 11.53 -21.79 9.03
N VAL A 132 10.63 -21.43 8.09
CA VAL A 132 10.62 -20.09 7.46
C VAL A 132 10.12 -19.03 8.44
N LEU A 133 9.14 -19.35 9.27
CA LEU A 133 8.70 -18.45 10.34
C LEU A 133 9.81 -18.21 11.38
N GLU A 134 10.61 -19.26 11.71
CA GLU A 134 11.79 -19.10 12.59
C GLU A 134 12.82 -18.14 11.97
N LEU A 135 13.08 -18.23 10.65
CA LEU A 135 13.95 -17.26 9.95
C LEU A 135 13.41 -15.84 10.06
N LEU A 136 12.12 -15.64 9.78
CA LEU A 136 11.47 -14.34 9.89
C LEU A 136 11.53 -13.78 11.31
N CYS A 137 11.22 -14.59 12.32
CA CYS A 137 11.35 -14.21 13.72
C CYS A 137 12.82 -13.92 14.10
N GLY A 138 13.78 -14.71 13.59
CA GLY A 138 15.20 -14.47 13.77
C GLY A 138 15.62 -13.09 13.26
N CYS A 139 15.20 -12.73 12.04
CA CYS A 139 15.44 -11.40 11.47
C CYS A 139 14.87 -10.28 12.34
N VAL A 140 13.66 -10.47 12.85
CA VAL A 140 12.96 -9.44 13.65
C VAL A 140 13.50 -9.31 15.06
N PHE A 141 13.81 -10.42 15.74
CA PHE A 141 14.12 -10.42 17.19
C PHE A 141 15.60 -10.60 17.53
N ASP A 142 16.33 -11.25 16.64
CA ASP A 142 17.71 -11.64 16.87
C ASP A 142 18.65 -11.13 15.73
N PRO A 143 18.55 -9.84 15.30
CA PRO A 143 19.40 -9.32 14.23
C PRO A 143 20.87 -9.37 14.63
N VAL A 144 21.77 -9.44 13.65
CA VAL A 144 23.21 -9.36 13.92
C VAL A 144 23.53 -8.02 14.60
N SER A 145 24.26 -8.08 15.72
CA SER A 145 24.63 -6.87 16.46
C SER A 145 26.03 -6.97 17.03
N GLU A 146 26.72 -5.84 17.10
CA GLU A 146 28.03 -5.67 17.72
C GLU A 146 28.02 -4.45 18.64
N ASN A 147 28.44 -4.60 19.87
CA ASN A 147 28.55 -3.52 20.87
C ASN A 147 27.22 -2.72 21.05
N GLY A 148 26.06 -3.35 20.86
CA GLY A 148 24.78 -2.70 21.04
C GLY A 148 24.33 -1.83 19.84
N ALA A 149 24.87 -2.09 18.65
CA ALA A 149 24.52 -1.46 17.38
C ALA A 149 24.53 -2.51 16.26
N PHE A 150 24.06 -2.15 15.06
CA PHE A 150 24.29 -2.98 13.87
C PHE A 150 25.78 -2.96 13.49
N PRO A 151 26.35 -4.08 12.97
CA PRO A 151 27.74 -4.12 12.53
C PRO A 151 28.00 -3.05 11.47
N GLU A 152 29.06 -2.25 11.65
CA GLU A 152 29.32 -1.06 10.83
C GLU A 152 29.44 -1.38 9.32
N LYS A 153 30.10 -2.50 8.99
CA LYS A 153 30.25 -2.92 7.60
C LYS A 153 28.91 -3.25 6.93
N GLN A 154 28.01 -3.95 7.65
CA GLN A 154 26.69 -4.29 7.17
C GLN A 154 25.82 -3.03 7.07
N PHE A 155 25.89 -2.18 8.09
CA PHE A 155 25.15 -0.92 8.11
C PHE A 155 25.54 -0.01 6.94
N ALA A 156 26.84 0.16 6.64
CA ALA A 156 27.29 0.97 5.52
C ALA A 156 26.75 0.48 4.17
N LEU A 157 26.69 -0.85 3.96
CA LEU A 157 26.09 -1.44 2.77
C LEU A 157 24.59 -1.12 2.67
N LYS A 158 23.83 -1.41 3.74
CA LYS A 158 22.37 -1.23 3.78
C LYS A 158 21.95 0.25 3.74
N LYS A 159 22.75 1.13 4.31
CA LYS A 159 22.58 2.57 4.19
C LYS A 159 22.74 3.02 2.73
N GLN A 160 23.74 2.49 2.00
CA GLN A 160 23.91 2.80 0.59
C GLN A 160 22.73 2.27 -0.24
N GLU A 161 22.23 1.07 0.03
CA GLU A 161 21.02 0.53 -0.63
C GLU A 161 19.79 1.44 -0.40
N LEU A 162 19.60 1.98 0.80
CA LEU A 162 18.53 2.94 1.08
C LEU A 162 18.71 4.24 0.28
N ILE A 163 19.93 4.77 0.20
CA ILE A 163 20.23 5.99 -0.57
C ILE A 163 19.98 5.74 -2.05
N ASP A 164 20.45 4.62 -2.60
CA ASP A 164 20.26 4.26 -4.00
C ASP A 164 18.76 4.08 -4.34
N ASP A 165 17.97 3.54 -3.40
CA ASP A 165 16.52 3.38 -3.55
C ASP A 165 15.78 4.74 -3.49
N ILE A 166 16.28 5.71 -2.71
CA ILE A 166 15.78 7.09 -2.72
C ILE A 166 16.14 7.79 -4.04
N ASP A 167 17.38 7.65 -4.49
CA ASP A 167 17.85 8.27 -5.74
C ASP A 167 17.16 7.68 -6.99
N ALA A 168 16.81 6.40 -6.95
CA ALA A 168 16.08 5.73 -8.02
C ALA A 168 14.67 6.28 -8.26
N ASP A 169 14.07 6.96 -7.28
CA ASP A 169 12.71 7.52 -7.39
C ASP A 169 12.56 8.46 -8.60
N ILE A 170 13.62 9.21 -8.95
CA ILE A 170 13.61 10.14 -10.10
C ILE A 170 13.52 9.43 -11.46
N ASN A 171 13.84 8.13 -11.54
CA ASN A 171 13.83 7.38 -12.79
C ASN A 171 12.40 7.12 -13.30
N ASP A 172 11.43 6.97 -12.39
CA ASP A 172 10.00 6.97 -12.74
C ASP A 172 9.40 8.35 -12.54
N LYS A 173 9.35 9.13 -13.61
CA LYS A 173 8.88 10.52 -13.59
C LYS A 173 7.41 10.65 -13.16
N ARG A 174 6.57 9.62 -13.38
CA ARG A 174 5.18 9.61 -12.91
C ARG A 174 5.12 9.45 -11.40
N SER A 175 5.78 8.44 -10.86
CA SER A 175 5.85 8.20 -9.42
C SER A 175 6.55 9.35 -8.69
N TYR A 176 7.60 9.90 -9.28
CA TYR A 176 8.29 11.09 -8.77
C TYR A 176 7.33 12.30 -8.66
N ALA A 177 6.60 12.62 -9.74
CA ALA A 177 5.64 13.71 -9.74
C ALA A 177 4.54 13.52 -8.68
N LEU A 178 4.01 12.31 -8.51
CA LEU A 178 3.02 11.99 -7.47
C LEU A 178 3.60 12.18 -6.05
N LYS A 179 4.85 11.76 -5.80
CA LYS A 179 5.54 11.95 -4.51
C LYS A 179 5.75 13.43 -4.22
N LYS A 180 6.22 14.21 -5.21
CA LYS A 180 6.43 15.66 -5.06
C LYS A 180 5.12 16.40 -4.87
N ALA A 181 4.09 16.07 -5.65
CA ALA A 181 2.75 16.59 -5.44
C ALA A 181 2.23 16.27 -4.03
N GLY A 182 2.48 15.06 -3.51
CA GLY A 182 2.12 14.66 -2.16
C GLY A 182 2.68 15.59 -1.09
N LYS A 183 3.92 16.06 -1.20
CA LYS A 183 4.50 17.05 -0.28
C LYS A 183 3.72 18.37 -0.28
N VAL A 184 3.27 18.83 -1.44
CA VAL A 184 2.48 20.06 -1.58
C VAL A 184 1.05 19.87 -1.09
N ILE A 185 0.42 18.75 -1.43
CA ILE A 185 -0.97 18.41 -1.06
C ILE A 185 -1.12 18.29 0.44
N TYR A 186 -0.19 17.61 1.10
CA TYR A 186 -0.17 17.32 2.53
C TYR A 186 0.82 18.21 3.29
N GLU A 187 0.97 19.45 2.87
CA GLU A 187 1.82 20.44 3.56
C GLU A 187 1.44 20.55 5.04
N ASN A 188 2.44 20.42 5.93
CA ASN A 188 2.28 20.38 7.38
C ASN A 188 1.48 19.16 7.93
N GLU A 189 1.28 18.13 7.13
CA GLU A 189 0.69 16.87 7.57
C GLU A 189 1.75 15.75 7.49
N PRO A 190 1.72 14.74 8.39
CA PRO A 190 2.65 13.60 8.30
C PRO A 190 2.57 12.87 6.96
N ALA A 191 1.40 12.92 6.29
CA ALA A 191 1.21 12.35 4.95
C ALA A 191 2.10 13.00 3.87
N GLY A 192 2.63 14.21 4.08
CA GLY A 192 3.57 14.89 3.19
C GLY A 192 5.02 14.44 3.35
N ILE A 193 5.38 13.81 4.47
CA ILE A 193 6.75 13.36 4.76
C ILE A 193 7.07 12.10 3.93
N PRO A 194 8.18 12.05 3.18
CA PRO A 194 8.56 10.83 2.47
C PRO A 194 8.78 9.66 3.44
N VAL A 195 8.21 8.50 3.13
CA VAL A 195 8.31 7.31 4.02
C VAL A 195 9.72 6.75 4.17
N LYS A 196 10.63 7.08 3.26
CA LYS A 196 12.05 6.74 3.34
C LYS A 196 12.91 7.87 3.93
N GLY A 197 12.29 9.02 4.26
CA GLY A 197 12.97 10.26 4.59
C GLY A 197 13.59 10.95 3.38
N GLU A 198 14.39 11.98 3.64
CA GLU A 198 15.15 12.68 2.61
C GLU A 198 16.53 12.03 2.45
N ARG A 199 17.13 12.21 1.26
CA ARG A 199 18.48 11.71 0.96
C ARG A 199 19.54 12.18 1.97
N SER A 200 19.51 13.46 2.32
CA SER A 200 20.43 14.06 3.31
C SER A 200 20.33 13.40 4.67
N ASP A 201 19.11 13.02 5.10
CA ASP A 201 18.89 12.37 6.39
C ASP A 201 19.42 10.94 6.37
N ALA A 202 19.19 10.21 5.25
CA ALA A 202 19.75 8.88 5.06
C ALA A 202 21.29 8.89 5.05
N GLU A 203 21.93 9.90 4.43
CA GLU A 203 23.39 10.08 4.44
C GLU A 203 23.94 10.34 5.85
N ALA A 204 23.18 11.05 6.68
CA ALA A 204 23.60 11.39 8.04
C ALA A 204 23.41 10.26 9.06
N LEU A 205 22.72 9.15 8.73
CA LEU A 205 22.45 8.04 9.64
C LEU A 205 23.74 7.38 10.17
N THR A 206 23.69 6.98 11.44
CA THR A 206 24.69 6.10 12.06
C THR A 206 24.05 4.77 12.46
N SER A 207 24.88 3.73 12.65
CA SER A 207 24.39 2.40 13.03
C SER A 207 23.71 2.41 14.40
N GLU A 208 24.18 3.22 15.35
CA GLU A 208 23.58 3.39 16.67
C GLU A 208 22.22 4.05 16.61
N GLN A 209 22.05 5.05 15.73
CA GLN A 209 20.73 5.70 15.53
C GLN A 209 19.71 4.72 15.01
N VAL A 210 20.07 3.90 14.01
CA VAL A 210 19.16 2.89 13.44
C VAL A 210 18.88 1.77 14.46
N TRP A 211 19.88 1.36 15.25
CA TRP A 211 19.69 0.40 16.34
C TRP A 211 18.72 0.93 17.40
N LYS A 212 18.86 2.19 17.80
CA LYS A 212 17.94 2.84 18.73
C LYS A 212 16.52 2.90 18.17
N ALA A 213 16.38 3.27 16.89
CA ALA A 213 15.09 3.29 16.20
C ALA A 213 14.45 1.88 16.15
N TYR A 214 15.24 0.84 15.85
CA TYR A 214 14.79 -0.55 15.89
C TYR A 214 14.27 -0.96 17.28
N LYS A 215 14.99 -0.64 18.35
CA LYS A 215 14.54 -0.93 19.72
C LYS A 215 13.25 -0.19 20.05
N GLU A 216 13.13 1.06 19.66
CA GLU A 216 11.93 1.85 19.88
C GLU A 216 10.75 1.32 19.04
N LEU A 217 11.00 0.90 17.79
CA LEU A 217 9.99 0.26 16.94
C LEU A 217 9.40 -0.97 17.62
N LEU A 218 10.23 -1.88 18.13
CA LEU A 218 9.75 -3.07 18.84
C LEU A 218 8.97 -2.72 20.11
N ARG A 219 9.33 -1.62 20.78
CA ARG A 219 8.69 -1.18 22.02
C ARG A 219 7.34 -0.51 21.82
N THR A 220 7.19 0.30 20.77
CA THR A 220 6.08 1.26 20.66
C THR A 220 5.21 1.08 19.42
N ALA A 221 5.68 0.39 18.37
CA ALA A 221 4.87 0.21 17.17
C ALA A 221 3.61 -0.62 17.45
N ARG A 222 2.49 -0.29 16.82
CA ARG A 222 1.38 -1.23 16.68
C ARG A 222 1.81 -2.34 15.72
N ILE A 223 1.57 -3.59 16.11
CA ILE A 223 2.03 -4.75 15.35
C ILE A 223 0.82 -5.54 14.84
N GLU A 224 0.73 -5.66 13.52
CA GLU A 224 -0.29 -6.46 12.85
C GLU A 224 0.39 -7.62 12.12
N ILE A 225 0.09 -8.83 12.55
CA ILE A 225 0.65 -10.06 11.98
C ILE A 225 -0.42 -10.70 11.12
N PHE A 226 -0.05 -11.11 9.91
CA PHE A 226 -0.93 -11.85 9.01
C PHE A 226 -0.29 -13.19 8.67
N PHE A 227 -1.10 -14.23 8.76
CA PHE A 227 -0.86 -15.50 8.11
C PHE A 227 -1.87 -15.67 6.98
N VAL A 228 -1.38 -16.07 5.81
CA VAL A 228 -2.23 -16.45 4.67
C VAL A 228 -1.75 -17.78 4.13
N GLY A 229 -2.63 -18.78 4.14
CA GLY A 229 -2.28 -20.12 3.70
C GLY A 229 -3.50 -21.05 3.73
N ARG A 230 -3.24 -22.35 3.60
CA ARG A 230 -4.32 -23.33 3.70
C ARG A 230 -4.85 -23.47 5.12
N GLU A 231 -3.95 -23.58 6.09
CA GLU A 231 -4.20 -23.67 7.53
C GLU A 231 -2.96 -23.20 8.26
N LEU A 232 -3.12 -22.51 9.39
CA LEU A 232 -1.98 -22.12 10.22
C LEU A 232 -1.51 -23.34 11.03
N PRO A 233 -0.26 -23.83 10.82
CA PRO A 233 0.25 -24.94 11.63
C PRO A 233 0.31 -24.57 13.13
N GLU A 234 -0.07 -25.48 14.01
CA GLU A 234 -0.10 -25.25 15.46
C GLU A 234 1.27 -24.81 16.00
N LYS A 235 2.36 -25.39 15.48
CA LYS A 235 3.74 -25.00 15.83
C LYS A 235 4.01 -23.53 15.49
N CYS A 236 3.50 -23.05 14.34
CA CYS A 236 3.67 -21.67 13.91
C CYS A 236 2.84 -20.71 14.76
N GLU A 237 1.59 -21.05 15.07
CA GLU A 237 0.77 -20.24 15.97
C GLU A 237 1.41 -20.12 17.35
N LYS A 238 1.93 -21.23 17.89
CA LYS A 238 2.66 -21.24 19.16
C LYS A 238 3.91 -20.36 19.10
N LEU A 239 4.73 -20.47 18.05
CA LEU A 239 5.94 -19.67 17.88
C LEU A 239 5.61 -18.17 17.83
N ILE A 240 4.56 -17.76 17.09
CA ILE A 240 4.11 -16.37 17.05
C ILE A 240 3.70 -15.93 18.47
N ASN A 241 2.86 -16.69 19.15
CA ASN A 241 2.41 -16.35 20.49
C ASN A 241 3.58 -16.23 21.48
N ASP A 242 4.50 -17.19 21.48
CA ASP A 242 5.65 -17.19 22.40
C ASP A 242 6.58 -15.98 22.17
N ARG A 243 6.93 -15.70 20.91
CA ARG A 243 7.86 -14.59 20.56
C ARG A 243 7.22 -13.23 20.82
N PHE A 244 6.00 -13.00 20.41
CA PHE A 244 5.36 -11.70 20.51
C PHE A 244 4.80 -11.39 21.90
N SER A 245 4.36 -12.40 22.66
CA SER A 245 3.95 -12.18 24.06
C SER A 245 5.13 -11.88 24.99
N ALA A 246 6.32 -12.36 24.65
CA ALA A 246 7.54 -12.09 25.44
C ALA A 246 8.14 -10.69 25.20
N MET A 247 7.67 -9.92 24.22
CA MET A 247 8.19 -8.58 23.91
C MET A 247 8.01 -7.64 25.10
N ASP A 248 9.05 -6.84 25.39
CA ASP A 248 8.93 -5.67 26.27
C ASP A 248 8.19 -4.55 25.50
N ARG A 249 7.02 -4.12 26.01
CA ARG A 249 6.18 -3.13 25.35
C ARG A 249 6.03 -1.86 26.20
N GLY A 250 6.28 -0.73 25.58
CA GLY A 250 5.99 0.59 26.14
C GLY A 250 4.59 1.10 25.71
N THR A 251 4.43 2.41 25.69
CA THR A 251 3.20 3.02 25.18
C THR A 251 3.09 2.80 23.68
N VAL A 252 2.06 2.06 23.28
CA VAL A 252 1.86 1.68 21.87
C VAL A 252 1.33 2.85 21.07
N TYR A 253 1.91 3.06 19.90
CA TYR A 253 1.44 4.05 18.95
C TYR A 253 0.03 3.68 18.42
N SER A 254 -0.87 4.65 18.42
CA SER A 254 -2.20 4.53 17.83
C SER A 254 -2.26 5.33 16.53
N PRO A 255 -2.36 4.67 15.37
CA PRO A 255 -2.49 5.35 14.08
C PRO A 255 -3.76 6.21 14.05
N SER A 256 -3.65 7.38 13.42
CA SER A 256 -4.78 8.29 13.24
C SER A 256 -5.15 8.36 11.76
N GLU A 257 -6.45 8.20 11.48
CA GLU A 257 -7.00 8.39 10.14
C GLU A 257 -7.76 9.70 10.10
N LYS A 258 -7.15 10.72 9.51
CA LYS A 258 -7.75 12.04 9.37
C LYS A 258 -7.88 12.41 7.91
N LEU A 259 -9.02 13.00 7.57
CA LEU A 259 -9.17 13.63 6.27
C LEU A 259 -8.23 14.84 6.18
N SER A 260 -7.55 14.97 5.05
CA SER A 260 -6.71 16.13 4.79
C SER A 260 -7.58 17.37 4.59
N PRO A 261 -7.33 18.48 5.31
CA PRO A 261 -8.16 19.67 5.20
C PRO A 261 -7.99 20.32 3.82
N LEU A 262 -9.09 20.86 3.28
CA LEU A 262 -9.04 21.66 2.06
C LEU A 262 -8.27 22.95 2.33
N LYS A 263 -7.36 23.33 1.43
CA LYS A 263 -6.66 24.61 1.51
C LYS A 263 -7.61 25.78 1.23
N PRO A 264 -7.37 26.95 1.82
CA PRO A 264 -8.20 28.17 1.57
C PRO A 264 -8.20 28.58 0.11
N GLU A 265 -7.07 28.38 -0.58
CA GLU A 265 -6.87 28.68 -2.00
C GLU A 265 -6.20 27.50 -2.69
N VAL A 266 -6.49 27.31 -3.98
CA VAL A 266 -5.85 26.25 -4.79
C VAL A 266 -4.35 26.54 -4.90
N ARG A 267 -3.54 25.57 -4.49
CA ARG A 267 -2.08 25.68 -4.61
C ARG A 267 -1.63 25.24 -6.00
N TYR A 268 -0.86 26.10 -6.66
CA TYR A 268 -0.19 25.79 -7.93
C TYR A 268 1.32 25.69 -7.68
N GLU A 269 1.93 24.60 -8.11
CA GLU A 269 3.36 24.35 -7.97
C GLU A 269 3.93 23.80 -9.27
N THR A 270 5.07 24.33 -9.70
CA THR A 270 5.75 23.84 -10.91
C THR A 270 7.22 23.56 -10.62
N GLU A 271 7.62 22.33 -10.89
CA GLU A 271 9.03 21.90 -10.84
C GLU A 271 9.56 21.72 -12.26
N ARG A 272 10.79 22.20 -12.50
CA ARG A 272 11.45 22.10 -13.80
C ARG A 272 12.61 21.12 -13.72
N LEU A 273 12.52 20.04 -14.48
CA LEU A 273 13.56 19.03 -14.64
C LEU A 273 13.81 18.74 -16.12
N ASP A 274 14.86 18.00 -16.41
CA ASP A 274 15.08 17.47 -17.75
C ASP A 274 14.12 16.31 -18.00
N VAL A 275 12.95 16.62 -18.58
CA VAL A 275 11.89 15.67 -18.92
C VAL A 275 11.38 15.97 -20.33
N LEU A 276 11.21 14.91 -21.13
CA LEU A 276 10.64 15.00 -22.47
C LEU A 276 9.13 15.22 -22.45
N GLN A 277 8.46 14.74 -21.40
CA GLN A 277 7.02 14.80 -21.23
C GLN A 277 6.67 15.31 -19.84
N SER A 278 5.87 16.36 -19.80
CA SER A 278 5.38 16.94 -18.54
C SER A 278 4.45 15.96 -17.82
N LYS A 279 4.45 16.05 -16.48
CA LYS A 279 3.53 15.31 -15.61
C LYS A 279 2.71 16.34 -14.83
N MET A 280 1.40 16.25 -14.93
CA MET A 280 0.48 17.07 -14.16
C MET A 280 -0.25 16.19 -13.15
N VAL A 281 -0.30 16.63 -11.89
CA VAL A 281 -1.05 16.00 -10.81
C VAL A 281 -2.02 17.03 -10.26
N MET A 282 -3.30 16.71 -10.30
CA MET A 282 -4.39 17.50 -9.71
C MET A 282 -4.95 16.76 -8.51
N ALA A 283 -5.01 17.41 -7.37
CA ALA A 283 -5.58 16.83 -6.15
C ALA A 283 -6.93 17.48 -5.82
N TYR A 284 -7.91 16.64 -5.57
CA TYR A 284 -9.24 17.04 -5.12
C TYR A 284 -9.53 16.44 -3.75
N LYS A 285 -10.15 17.18 -2.88
CA LYS A 285 -10.50 16.74 -1.52
C LYS A 285 -12.01 16.63 -1.32
N THR A 286 -12.44 15.62 -0.55
CA THR A 286 -13.83 15.39 -0.18
C THR A 286 -13.93 14.83 1.24
N SER A 287 -15.06 15.10 1.90
CA SER A 287 -15.40 14.52 3.21
C SER A 287 -16.31 13.29 3.10
N ILE A 288 -16.76 12.91 1.91
CA ILE A 288 -17.64 11.75 1.72
C ILE A 288 -16.84 10.45 1.87
N LYS A 289 -17.26 9.62 2.85
CA LYS A 289 -16.60 8.36 3.23
C LYS A 289 -17.39 7.12 2.78
N SER A 290 -17.82 7.05 1.53
CA SER A 290 -18.50 5.86 1.00
C SER A 290 -17.53 5.02 0.15
N PRO A 291 -17.03 3.86 0.63
CA PRO A 291 -16.10 3.03 -0.12
C PRO A 291 -16.65 2.55 -1.47
N ALA A 292 -17.93 2.18 -1.52
CA ALA A 292 -18.57 1.70 -2.74
C ALA A 292 -18.72 2.82 -3.78
N VAL A 293 -19.30 3.96 -3.38
CA VAL A 293 -19.50 5.11 -4.29
C VAL A 293 -18.18 5.63 -4.81
N ARG A 294 -17.19 5.79 -3.92
CA ARG A 294 -15.85 6.22 -4.29
C ARG A 294 -15.20 5.32 -5.33
N ARG A 295 -15.25 4.00 -5.15
CA ARG A 295 -14.66 3.03 -6.10
C ARG A 295 -15.34 3.09 -7.45
N VAL A 296 -16.69 3.13 -7.47
CA VAL A 296 -17.47 3.25 -8.72
C VAL A 296 -17.15 4.58 -9.40
N PHE A 297 -17.19 5.69 -8.66
CA PHE A 297 -16.84 7.00 -9.21
C PHE A 297 -15.41 7.02 -9.79
N THR A 298 -14.42 6.54 -9.05
CA THR A 298 -13.02 6.54 -9.51
C THR A 298 -12.86 5.72 -10.78
N ALA A 299 -13.51 4.55 -10.86
CA ALA A 299 -13.50 3.71 -12.05
C ALA A 299 -14.15 4.40 -13.25
N LEU A 300 -15.33 4.99 -13.05
CA LEU A 300 -16.09 5.72 -14.05
C LEU A 300 -15.33 6.97 -14.54
N PHE A 301 -14.74 7.72 -13.62
CA PHE A 301 -14.11 9.00 -13.92
C PHE A 301 -12.76 8.85 -14.63
N GLY A 302 -11.84 8.03 -14.09
CA GLY A 302 -10.49 7.92 -14.65
C GLY A 302 -9.77 6.57 -14.42
N GLY A 303 -10.49 5.53 -13.95
CA GLY A 303 -9.88 4.23 -13.63
C GLY A 303 -10.01 3.17 -14.73
N LEU A 304 -10.81 3.42 -15.79
CA LEU A 304 -11.07 2.46 -16.85
C LEU A 304 -10.67 3.00 -18.23
N PRO A 305 -10.37 2.11 -19.20
CA PRO A 305 -10.15 2.51 -20.60
C PRO A 305 -11.36 3.12 -21.32
N VAL A 306 -12.53 3.11 -20.68
CA VAL A 306 -13.79 3.72 -21.18
C VAL A 306 -14.24 4.87 -20.26
N SER A 307 -13.40 5.28 -19.30
CA SER A 307 -13.72 6.33 -18.33
C SER A 307 -13.85 7.71 -18.97
N MET A 308 -14.49 8.64 -18.25
CA MET A 308 -14.69 10.03 -18.72
C MET A 308 -13.37 10.68 -19.12
N LEU A 309 -12.32 10.57 -18.31
CA LEU A 309 -11.02 11.15 -18.62
C LEU A 309 -10.34 10.48 -19.82
N PHE A 310 -10.36 9.15 -19.86
CA PHE A 310 -9.74 8.43 -20.96
C PHE A 310 -10.39 8.79 -22.32
N MET A 311 -11.73 8.71 -22.39
CA MET A 311 -12.44 8.92 -23.64
C MET A 311 -12.45 10.38 -24.09
N ASN A 312 -12.56 11.35 -23.17
CA ASN A 312 -12.73 12.75 -23.56
C ASN A 312 -11.40 13.51 -23.60
N VAL A 313 -10.50 13.33 -22.60
CA VAL A 313 -9.24 14.08 -22.53
C VAL A 313 -8.18 13.44 -23.45
N ARG A 314 -8.07 12.11 -23.43
CA ARG A 314 -7.05 11.39 -24.22
C ARG A 314 -7.52 11.10 -25.64
N GLU A 315 -8.60 10.33 -25.81
CA GLU A 315 -9.00 9.81 -27.13
C GLU A 315 -9.60 10.90 -28.02
N LYS A 316 -10.58 11.65 -27.53
CA LYS A 316 -11.32 12.64 -28.32
C LYS A 316 -10.53 13.91 -28.58
N LEU A 317 -9.89 14.47 -27.56
CA LEU A 317 -9.18 15.74 -27.64
C LEU A 317 -7.65 15.58 -27.79
N SER A 318 -7.11 14.39 -27.61
CA SER A 318 -5.68 14.09 -27.74
C SER A 318 -4.77 15.01 -26.91
N LEU A 319 -5.25 15.47 -25.72
CA LEU A 319 -4.54 16.42 -24.88
C LEU A 319 -3.44 15.77 -24.03
N CYS A 320 -3.47 14.44 -23.88
CA CYS A 320 -2.53 13.71 -23.02
C CYS A 320 -2.27 12.31 -23.52
N TYR A 321 -1.15 11.72 -23.11
CA TYR A 321 -0.81 10.31 -23.38
C TYR A 321 -1.55 9.35 -22.44
N TYR A 322 -1.77 9.78 -21.23
CA TYR A 322 -2.60 9.10 -20.24
C TYR A 322 -3.23 10.14 -19.31
N CYS A 323 -4.40 9.80 -18.80
CA CYS A 323 -5.07 10.56 -17.75
C CYS A 323 -5.80 9.55 -16.87
N ALA A 324 -5.42 9.48 -15.60
CA ALA A 324 -5.94 8.48 -14.67
C ALA A 324 -6.35 9.12 -13.34
N ALA A 325 -7.38 8.56 -12.71
CA ALA A 325 -7.79 8.94 -11.37
C ALA A 325 -7.50 7.81 -10.37
N SER A 326 -7.02 8.19 -9.19
CA SER A 326 -6.81 7.31 -8.05
C SER A 326 -7.26 8.00 -6.76
N PHE A 327 -7.43 7.25 -5.67
CA PHE A 327 -7.95 7.80 -4.44
C PHE A 327 -7.19 7.32 -3.21
N ALA A 328 -6.69 8.26 -2.39
CA ALA A 328 -6.13 8.00 -1.07
C ALA A 328 -7.27 8.03 -0.05
N GLU A 329 -7.79 6.84 0.26
CA GLU A 329 -9.02 6.66 1.05
C GLU A 329 -8.97 7.33 2.41
N LYS A 330 -7.87 7.11 3.14
CA LYS A 330 -7.73 7.53 4.54
C LYS A 330 -7.62 9.05 4.70
N SER A 331 -7.11 9.73 3.68
CA SER A 331 -6.98 11.20 3.65
C SER A 331 -8.10 11.92 2.90
N GLY A 332 -8.98 11.19 2.19
CA GLY A 332 -10.07 11.79 1.41
C GLY A 332 -9.60 12.56 0.17
N VAL A 333 -8.45 12.18 -0.40
CA VAL A 333 -7.83 12.87 -1.54
C VAL A 333 -7.95 12.03 -2.81
N MET A 334 -8.54 12.60 -3.85
CA MET A 334 -8.47 12.07 -5.21
C MET A 334 -7.31 12.71 -5.96
N PHE A 335 -6.50 11.88 -6.57
CA PHE A 335 -5.44 12.30 -7.50
C PHE A 335 -5.92 12.06 -8.93
N VAL A 336 -5.75 13.07 -9.78
CA VAL A 336 -5.81 12.91 -11.23
C VAL A 336 -4.42 13.19 -11.75
N ASP A 337 -3.78 12.18 -12.33
CA ASP A 337 -2.43 12.31 -12.89
C ASP A 337 -2.44 12.08 -14.39
N SER A 338 -1.68 12.90 -15.12
CA SER A 338 -1.61 12.85 -16.57
C SER A 338 -0.21 13.15 -17.10
N GLY A 339 0.11 12.52 -18.25
CA GLY A 339 1.29 12.82 -19.04
C GLY A 339 0.92 13.67 -20.24
N VAL A 340 1.39 14.91 -20.28
CA VAL A 340 0.97 15.92 -21.26
C VAL A 340 2.17 16.59 -21.93
N GLU A 341 1.98 17.11 -23.15
CA GLU A 341 2.93 18.06 -23.72
C GLU A 341 2.82 19.42 -23.02
N SER A 342 3.90 20.21 -22.98
CA SER A 342 3.93 21.45 -22.23
C SER A 342 2.84 22.45 -22.66
N GLU A 343 2.53 22.53 -23.94
CA GLU A 343 1.46 23.35 -24.50
C GLU A 343 0.05 22.90 -24.14
N ASN A 344 -0.11 21.62 -23.79
CA ASN A 344 -1.39 21.02 -23.45
C ASN A 344 -1.71 21.00 -21.94
N ILE A 345 -0.81 21.49 -21.08
CA ILE A 345 -1.02 21.49 -19.62
C ILE A 345 -2.32 22.21 -19.26
N GLU A 346 -2.48 23.47 -19.68
CA GLU A 346 -3.69 24.25 -19.36
C GLU A 346 -4.96 23.76 -20.07
N PRO A 347 -4.93 23.39 -21.36
CA PRO A 347 -6.09 22.72 -21.99
C PRO A 347 -6.51 21.45 -21.29
N ALA A 348 -5.57 20.57 -20.94
CA ALA A 348 -5.87 19.31 -20.24
C ALA A 348 -6.42 19.56 -18.84
N ARG A 349 -5.85 20.49 -18.06
CA ARG A 349 -6.35 20.89 -16.76
C ARG A 349 -7.82 21.32 -16.83
N LYS A 350 -8.13 22.27 -17.73
CA LYS A 350 -9.51 22.78 -17.91
C LYS A 350 -10.48 21.69 -18.33
N GLU A 351 -10.05 20.78 -19.19
CA GLU A 351 -10.91 19.68 -19.62
C GLU A 351 -11.15 18.65 -18.51
N ILE A 352 -10.16 18.34 -17.67
CA ILE A 352 -10.34 17.49 -16.48
C ILE A 352 -11.38 18.13 -15.54
N GLU A 353 -11.29 19.44 -15.25
CA GLU A 353 -12.28 20.15 -14.45
C GLU A 353 -13.68 20.13 -15.08
N ASN A 354 -13.75 20.32 -16.41
CA ASN A 354 -15.00 20.23 -17.17
C ASN A 354 -15.62 18.82 -17.05
N GLN A 355 -14.84 17.75 -17.23
CA GLN A 355 -15.32 16.38 -17.10
C GLN A 355 -15.83 16.07 -15.68
N LEU A 356 -15.19 16.62 -14.64
CA LEU A 356 -15.69 16.52 -13.27
C LEU A 356 -17.03 17.23 -13.09
N ALA A 357 -17.19 18.44 -13.65
CA ALA A 357 -18.42 19.20 -13.62
C ALA A 357 -19.55 18.50 -14.40
N LEU A 358 -19.26 17.90 -15.56
CA LEU A 358 -20.21 17.09 -16.33
C LEU A 358 -20.64 15.84 -15.55
N THR A 359 -19.71 15.16 -14.90
CA THR A 359 -20.02 14.00 -14.04
C THR A 359 -20.93 14.41 -12.87
N ALA A 360 -20.69 15.55 -12.24
CA ALA A 360 -21.53 16.09 -11.16
C ALA A 360 -22.96 16.44 -11.64
N LYS A 361 -23.14 16.78 -12.92
CA LYS A 361 -24.46 17.02 -13.55
C LYS A 361 -25.14 15.75 -14.03
N GLY A 362 -24.48 14.59 -13.96
CA GLY A 362 -25.01 13.32 -14.47
C GLY A 362 -24.86 13.14 -15.98
N GLU A 363 -24.01 13.95 -16.64
CA GLU A 363 -23.75 13.88 -18.08
C GLU A 363 -22.79 12.73 -18.41
N PHE A 364 -23.17 11.51 -18.01
CA PHE A 364 -22.54 10.24 -18.39
C PHE A 364 -23.63 9.18 -18.59
N SER A 365 -23.33 8.17 -19.39
CA SER A 365 -24.32 7.14 -19.72
C SER A 365 -24.52 6.15 -18.57
N ASP A 366 -25.73 5.58 -18.48
CA ASP A 366 -26.02 4.50 -17.53
C ASP A 366 -25.19 3.24 -17.86
N GLU A 367 -24.86 3.03 -19.15
CA GLU A 367 -23.95 1.95 -19.56
C GLU A 367 -22.56 2.11 -18.96
N LEU A 368 -21.98 3.32 -18.91
CA LEU A 368 -20.69 3.57 -18.28
C LEU A 368 -20.74 3.30 -16.77
N LEU A 369 -21.84 3.67 -16.10
CA LEU A 369 -22.03 3.36 -14.68
C LEU A 369 -22.04 1.85 -14.43
N GLU A 370 -22.81 1.09 -15.24
CA GLU A 370 -22.85 -0.36 -15.10
C GLU A 370 -21.52 -1.04 -15.44
N GLN A 371 -20.78 -0.53 -16.43
CA GLN A 371 -19.43 -1.00 -16.73
C GLN A 371 -18.46 -0.73 -15.56
N ALA A 372 -18.55 0.42 -14.91
CA ALA A 372 -17.73 0.75 -13.74
C ALA A 372 -18.04 -0.17 -12.55
N LYS A 373 -19.32 -0.42 -12.25
CA LYS A 373 -19.74 -1.37 -11.21
C LYS A 373 -19.21 -2.78 -11.52
N LEU A 374 -19.44 -3.27 -12.73
CA LEU A 374 -19.00 -4.60 -13.13
C LEU A 374 -17.49 -4.76 -13.03
N ALA A 375 -16.72 -3.75 -13.48
CA ALA A 375 -15.27 -3.78 -13.40
C ALA A 375 -14.78 -3.86 -11.93
N MET A 376 -15.42 -3.09 -11.02
CA MET A 376 -15.06 -3.11 -9.60
C MET A 376 -15.45 -4.43 -8.93
N VAL A 377 -16.61 -4.99 -9.23
CA VAL A 377 -17.01 -6.32 -8.73
C VAL A 377 -16.06 -7.41 -9.22
N CYS A 378 -15.65 -7.36 -10.50
CA CYS A 378 -14.67 -8.31 -11.04
C CYS A 378 -13.29 -8.17 -10.38
N ALA A 379 -12.85 -6.94 -10.11
CA ALA A 379 -11.58 -6.70 -9.41
C ALA A 379 -11.63 -7.25 -7.96
N LEU A 380 -12.75 -7.09 -7.27
CA LEU A 380 -12.95 -7.61 -5.91
C LEU A 380 -12.98 -9.14 -5.86
N LYS A 381 -13.56 -9.80 -6.88
CA LYS A 381 -13.54 -11.27 -6.99
C LYS A 381 -12.13 -11.83 -7.16
N GLY A 382 -11.18 -11.06 -7.67
CA GLY A 382 -9.76 -11.45 -7.76
C GLY A 382 -8.91 -10.96 -6.59
N ALA A 383 -9.49 -10.27 -5.62
CA ALA A 383 -8.72 -9.73 -4.49
C ALA A 383 -8.06 -10.81 -3.63
N ASP A 384 -8.67 -11.99 -3.57
CA ASP A 384 -8.22 -13.14 -2.80
C ASP A 384 -7.40 -14.18 -3.60
N ASP A 385 -7.10 -13.91 -4.86
CA ASP A 385 -6.26 -14.80 -5.68
C ASP A 385 -4.78 -14.76 -5.25
N SER A 386 -4.36 -13.69 -4.58
CA SER A 386 -3.00 -13.52 -4.08
C SER A 386 -2.99 -13.43 -2.55
N PRO A 387 -2.14 -14.22 -1.85
CA PRO A 387 -1.96 -14.09 -0.40
C PRO A 387 -1.63 -12.66 0.04
N ARG A 388 -0.81 -11.95 -0.75
CA ARG A 388 -0.45 -10.56 -0.45
C ARG A 388 -1.64 -9.61 -0.57
N ASN A 389 -2.41 -9.71 -1.65
CA ASN A 389 -3.53 -8.81 -1.89
C ASN A 389 -4.60 -8.92 -0.79
N ILE A 390 -4.92 -10.13 -0.37
CA ILE A 390 -5.93 -10.32 0.67
C ILE A 390 -5.43 -9.90 2.07
N ALA A 391 -4.14 -10.09 2.35
CA ALA A 391 -3.53 -9.56 3.56
C ALA A 391 -3.56 -8.03 3.57
N ASP A 392 -3.14 -7.37 2.47
CA ASP A 392 -3.16 -5.93 2.32
C ASP A 392 -4.59 -5.36 2.40
N TRP A 393 -5.59 -6.10 1.89
CA TRP A 393 -7.01 -5.78 2.04
C TRP A 393 -7.40 -5.59 3.51
N TYR A 394 -7.18 -6.63 4.32
CA TYR A 394 -7.54 -6.59 5.74
C TYR A 394 -6.59 -5.71 6.56
N PHE A 395 -5.33 -5.58 6.15
CA PHE A 395 -4.40 -4.64 6.76
C PHE A 395 -4.87 -3.19 6.60
N SER A 396 -5.43 -2.83 5.45
CA SER A 396 -5.95 -1.47 5.22
C SER A 396 -7.00 -1.04 6.24
N ASP A 397 -7.71 -2.00 6.83
CA ASP A 397 -8.79 -1.78 7.79
C ASP A 397 -8.44 -2.22 9.22
N CYS A 398 -7.16 -2.51 9.52
CA CYS A 398 -6.72 -3.06 10.82
C CYS A 398 -6.98 -2.15 12.04
N THR A 399 -7.27 -0.87 11.81
CA THR A 399 -7.62 0.11 12.86
C THR A 399 -9.12 0.24 13.09
N LYS A 400 -9.94 -0.33 12.21
CA LYS A 400 -11.41 -0.31 12.33
C LYS A 400 -11.91 -1.33 13.35
N SER A 401 -13.13 -1.13 13.85
CA SER A 401 -13.84 -2.16 14.60
C SER A 401 -14.16 -3.36 13.68
N GLU A 402 -14.32 -4.56 14.26
CA GLU A 402 -14.63 -5.76 13.48
C GLU A 402 -15.93 -5.62 12.65
N GLU A 403 -16.89 -4.81 13.13
CA GLU A 403 -18.17 -4.55 12.47
C GLU A 403 -18.03 -3.65 11.23
N ASP A 404 -16.99 -2.81 11.22
CA ASP A 404 -16.73 -1.84 10.14
C ASP A 404 -15.81 -2.40 9.05
N ILE A 405 -15.23 -3.58 9.25
CA ILE A 405 -14.37 -4.23 8.26
C ILE A 405 -15.25 -4.86 7.18
N LEU A 406 -15.06 -4.40 5.95
CA LEU A 406 -15.78 -4.94 4.80
C LEU A 406 -14.97 -6.05 4.14
N SER A 407 -15.59 -7.24 3.98
CA SER A 407 -15.01 -8.24 3.08
C SER A 407 -15.17 -7.82 1.62
N PRO A 408 -14.37 -8.38 0.68
CA PRO A 408 -14.53 -8.12 -0.75
C PRO A 408 -15.96 -8.38 -1.25
N GLU A 409 -16.61 -9.46 -0.77
CA GLU A 409 -17.98 -9.83 -1.12
C GLU A 409 -18.98 -8.77 -0.65
N LYS A 410 -18.86 -8.36 0.61
CA LYS A 410 -19.74 -7.35 1.19
C LYS A 410 -19.62 -6.02 0.46
N LEU A 411 -18.40 -5.62 0.09
CA LEU A 411 -18.20 -4.42 -0.70
C LEU A 411 -18.77 -4.57 -2.13
N SER A 412 -18.67 -5.75 -2.74
CA SER A 412 -19.29 -6.03 -4.05
C SER A 412 -20.79 -5.83 -4.02
N GLU A 413 -21.49 -6.32 -3.00
CA GLU A 413 -22.93 -6.11 -2.79
C GLU A 413 -23.28 -4.62 -2.66
N LEU A 414 -22.43 -3.84 -2.01
CA LEU A 414 -22.63 -2.38 -1.87
C LEU A 414 -22.39 -1.66 -3.22
N ILE A 415 -21.39 -2.08 -3.99
CA ILE A 415 -21.08 -1.53 -5.32
C ILE A 415 -22.25 -1.74 -6.28
N GLU A 416 -22.87 -2.92 -6.29
CA GLU A 416 -24.03 -3.20 -7.15
C GLU A 416 -25.21 -2.26 -6.88
N LYS A 417 -25.36 -1.75 -5.65
CA LYS A 417 -26.43 -0.83 -5.23
C LYS A 417 -26.12 0.65 -5.44
N VAL A 418 -24.91 1.01 -5.89
CA VAL A 418 -24.55 2.40 -6.15
C VAL A 418 -25.44 3.00 -7.24
N THR A 419 -26.02 4.17 -6.97
CA THR A 419 -26.89 4.88 -7.91
C THR A 419 -26.17 6.01 -8.65
N LYS A 420 -26.76 6.50 -9.72
CA LYS A 420 -26.26 7.62 -10.49
C LYS A 420 -26.18 8.90 -9.64
N GLU A 421 -27.23 9.14 -8.84
CA GLU A 421 -27.34 10.29 -7.94
C GLU A 421 -26.20 10.30 -6.91
N GLN A 422 -25.85 9.15 -6.36
CA GLN A 422 -24.72 9.02 -5.42
C GLN A 422 -23.38 9.34 -6.08
N VAL A 423 -23.18 8.94 -7.33
CA VAL A 423 -21.98 9.27 -8.13
C VAL A 423 -21.93 10.76 -8.42
N MET A 424 -23.08 11.39 -8.77
CA MET A 424 -23.20 12.83 -9.00
C MET A 424 -22.88 13.62 -7.72
N GLU A 425 -23.45 13.23 -6.58
CA GLU A 425 -23.19 13.85 -5.29
C GLU A 425 -21.71 13.75 -4.90
N PHE A 426 -21.12 12.58 -5.10
CA PHE A 426 -19.69 12.38 -4.85
C PHE A 426 -18.83 13.28 -5.73
N ALA A 427 -19.12 13.36 -7.03
CA ALA A 427 -18.44 14.25 -7.97
C ALA A 427 -18.55 15.72 -7.54
N ALA A 428 -19.75 16.16 -7.14
CA ALA A 428 -20.00 17.54 -6.70
C ALA A 428 -19.29 17.90 -5.38
N SER A 429 -18.99 16.90 -4.54
CA SER A 429 -18.27 17.10 -3.28
C SER A 429 -16.79 17.34 -3.45
N LEU A 430 -16.20 16.92 -4.57
CA LEU A 430 -14.78 17.04 -4.85
C LEU A 430 -14.39 18.50 -5.13
N LYS A 431 -13.44 19.02 -4.35
CA LYS A 431 -12.94 20.39 -4.49
C LYS A 431 -11.47 20.36 -4.85
N LEU A 432 -11.08 21.09 -5.90
CA LEU A 432 -9.69 21.23 -6.31
C LEU A 432 -8.90 21.90 -5.17
N ASP A 433 -7.78 21.29 -4.79
CA ASP A 433 -6.91 21.74 -3.70
C ASP A 433 -5.51 22.12 -4.20
N THR A 434 -4.95 21.30 -5.08
CA THR A 434 -3.57 21.47 -5.53
C THR A 434 -3.44 21.06 -6.99
N VAL A 435 -2.65 21.81 -7.74
CA VAL A 435 -2.16 21.45 -9.09
C VAL A 435 -0.65 21.48 -9.05
N TYR A 436 -0.01 20.35 -9.29
CA TYR A 436 1.43 20.21 -9.39
C TYR A 436 1.83 19.84 -10.81
N VAL A 437 2.84 20.49 -11.35
CA VAL A 437 3.35 20.25 -12.70
C VAL A 437 4.86 20.01 -12.64
N LEU A 438 5.29 18.87 -13.16
CA LEU A 438 6.69 18.60 -13.49
C LEU A 438 6.86 18.79 -15.00
N THR A 439 7.69 19.72 -15.42
CA THR A 439 7.86 20.09 -16.84
C THR A 439 9.32 20.28 -17.23
N GLY A 440 9.58 20.34 -18.53
CA GLY A 440 10.90 20.62 -19.08
C GLY A 440 11.44 22.01 -18.69
N LYS A 441 12.76 22.18 -18.76
CA LYS A 441 13.37 23.49 -18.65
C LYS A 441 12.99 24.32 -19.88
N GLU A 442 12.68 25.58 -19.69
CA GLU A 442 12.56 26.50 -20.81
C GLU A 442 13.93 26.63 -21.49
N ASN A 443 13.98 26.45 -22.85
CA ASN A 443 15.18 26.67 -23.66
C ASN A 443 15.47 28.16 -23.77
#